data_106c5d4c8dc59529aad8e09f59214fdb
#
_entry.id   106c5d4c8dc59529aad8e09f59214fdb
#
_cell.length_a   1.000
_cell.length_b   1.000
_cell.length_c   1.000
_cell.angle_alpha   90.00
_cell.angle_beta   90.00
_cell.angle_gamma   90.00
#
_symmetry.space_group_name_H-M   'P 1'
#
loop_
_entity.id
_entity.type
_entity.pdbx_description
1 polymer ?
#
loop_
_entity_poly.entity_id
_entity_poly.type
_entity_poly.pdbx_seq_one_letter_code
_entity_poly.pdbx_strand_id
1 'polypeptide(L)'
;MTITLPPPISAYYTAEQGSDFKALARCFTPEGVVRDEAREIKGHAAIAAWMAEAKAKYDHRTEVLSAREADGGWMVRVRVSGSFPNSPVTLEQSFRLADGLIAALEIH
;
A
#
# COMPACT_ATOMS: atom_id res chain seq x y z
N MET A 1 -12.85 17.53 -0.79
CA MET A 1 -12.19 17.45 0.51
C MET A 1 -10.85 16.74 0.34
N THR A 2 -9.80 17.30 0.92
CA THR A 2 -8.45 16.73 0.82
C THR A 2 -8.22 15.78 1.99
N ILE A 3 -7.79 14.55 1.68
CA ILE A 3 -7.43 13.57 2.69
C ILE A 3 -5.95 13.74 3.01
N THR A 4 -5.64 14.01 4.28
CA THR A 4 -4.26 14.21 4.72
C THR A 4 -3.70 12.89 5.23
N LEU A 5 -2.58 12.46 4.66
CA LEU A 5 -1.89 11.23 5.03
C LEU A 5 -0.48 11.56 5.53
N PRO A 6 0.10 10.75 6.44
CA PRO A 6 1.51 10.87 6.78
C PRO A 6 2.39 10.76 5.53
N PRO A 7 3.53 11.46 5.48
CA PRO A 7 4.38 11.47 4.29
C PRO A 7 4.72 10.09 3.70
N PRO A 8 5.12 9.06 4.48
CA PRO A 8 5.45 7.77 3.86
C PRO A 8 4.23 7.08 3.25
N ILE A 9 3.04 7.25 3.82
CA ILE A 9 1.83 6.65 3.26
C ILE A 9 1.42 7.39 1.99
N SER A 10 1.47 8.71 2.00
CA SER A 10 1.21 9.53 0.81
C SER A 10 2.17 9.16 -0.32
N ALA A 11 3.46 9.03 -0.01
CA ALA A 11 4.48 8.65 -0.99
C ALA A 11 4.24 7.25 -1.56
N TYR A 12 3.75 6.32 -0.73
CA TYR A 12 3.41 4.97 -1.16
C TYR A 12 2.34 5.01 -2.26
N TYR A 13 1.24 5.74 -2.02
CA TYR A 13 0.17 5.81 -3.02
C TYR A 13 0.60 6.56 -4.28
N THR A 14 1.44 7.58 -4.16
CA THR A 14 1.98 8.28 -5.32
C THR A 14 2.86 7.36 -6.16
N ALA A 15 3.72 6.58 -5.52
CA ALA A 15 4.60 5.63 -6.21
C ALA A 15 3.79 4.50 -6.86
N GLU A 16 2.70 4.06 -6.22
CA GLU A 16 1.84 3.04 -6.77
C GLU A 16 1.20 3.47 -8.10
N GLN A 17 0.86 4.74 -8.24
CA GLN A 17 0.26 5.25 -9.48
C GLN A 17 1.25 5.27 -10.64
N GLY A 18 2.55 5.32 -10.34
CA GLY A 18 3.60 5.25 -11.35
C GLY A 18 4.09 3.84 -11.55
N SER A 19 5.29 3.71 -12.10
CA SER A 19 5.92 2.42 -12.34
C SER A 19 7.26 2.27 -11.62
N ASP A 20 7.56 3.17 -10.69
CA ASP A 20 8.79 3.12 -9.90
C ASP A 20 8.55 2.32 -8.63
N PHE A 21 8.62 0.98 -8.76
CA PHE A 21 8.36 0.09 -7.63
C PHE A 21 9.50 0.09 -6.60
N LYS A 22 10.69 0.51 -7.00
CA LYS A 22 11.78 0.71 -6.05
C LYS A 22 11.50 1.90 -5.14
N ALA A 23 10.96 2.98 -5.69
CA ALA A 23 10.56 4.13 -4.89
C ALA A 23 9.44 3.75 -3.92
N LEU A 24 8.48 2.92 -4.36
CA LEU A 24 7.41 2.41 -3.51
C LEU A 24 8.00 1.62 -2.33
N ALA A 25 8.94 0.73 -2.60
CA ALA A 25 9.57 -0.08 -1.56
C ALA A 25 10.34 0.79 -0.55
N ARG A 26 10.94 1.88 -1.01
CA ARG A 26 11.69 2.79 -0.12
C ARG A 26 10.80 3.55 0.85
N CYS A 27 9.48 3.53 0.68
CA CYS A 27 8.56 4.08 1.66
C CYS A 27 8.50 3.22 2.92
N PHE A 28 9.02 1.99 2.85
CA PHE A 28 9.03 1.04 3.96
C PHE A 28 10.38 1.07 4.67
N THR A 29 10.38 0.65 5.94
CA THR A 29 11.63 0.39 6.65
C THR A 29 12.37 -0.74 5.94
N PRO A 30 13.71 -0.90 6.15
CA PRO A 30 14.47 -1.96 5.47
C PRO A 30 13.89 -3.37 5.68
N GLU A 31 13.24 -3.60 6.81
CA GLU A 31 12.60 -4.89 7.11
C GLU A 31 11.07 -4.81 7.08
N GLY A 32 10.54 -3.80 6.37
CA GLY A 32 9.10 -3.60 6.26
C GLY A 32 8.39 -4.83 5.71
N VAL A 33 7.13 -4.99 6.12
CA VAL A 33 6.34 -6.18 5.81
C VAL A 33 5.02 -5.77 5.19
N VAL A 34 4.63 -6.48 4.12
CA VAL A 34 3.27 -6.40 3.57
C VAL A 34 2.60 -7.75 3.80
N ARG A 35 1.38 -7.71 4.33
CA ARG A 35 0.54 -8.92 4.47
C ARG A 35 -0.65 -8.78 3.54
N ASP A 36 -0.72 -9.67 2.55
CA ASP A 36 -1.72 -9.64 1.51
C ASP A 36 -2.08 -11.08 1.11
N GLU A 37 -3.37 -11.41 1.12
CA GLU A 37 -3.88 -12.73 0.71
C GLU A 37 -3.16 -13.89 1.40
N ALA A 38 -2.99 -13.80 2.72
CA ALA A 38 -2.31 -14.81 3.53
C ALA A 38 -0.82 -14.97 3.20
N ARG A 39 -0.23 -14.02 2.46
CA ARG A 39 1.20 -13.97 2.16
C ARG A 39 1.87 -12.91 3.01
N GLU A 40 3.09 -13.18 3.40
CA GLU A 40 3.94 -12.20 4.04
C GLU A 40 5.10 -11.85 3.12
N ILE A 41 5.20 -10.58 2.76
CA ILE A 41 6.22 -10.07 1.84
C ILE A 41 7.12 -9.16 2.65
N LYS A 42 8.39 -9.52 2.81
CA LYS A 42 9.31 -8.79 3.68
C LYS A 42 10.51 -8.26 2.91
N GLY A 43 10.86 -6.99 3.19
CA GLY A 43 12.02 -6.32 2.65
C GLY A 43 11.77 -5.63 1.31
N HIS A 44 12.65 -4.68 0.99
CA HIS A 44 12.45 -3.81 -0.18
C HIS A 44 12.38 -4.57 -1.49
N ALA A 45 13.28 -5.54 -1.71
CA ALA A 45 13.29 -6.27 -2.98
C ALA A 45 12.01 -7.06 -3.19
N ALA A 46 11.53 -7.74 -2.13
CA ALA A 46 10.30 -8.52 -2.19
C ALA A 46 9.07 -7.62 -2.38
N ILE A 47 9.03 -6.48 -1.71
CA ILE A 47 7.91 -5.53 -1.81
C ILE A 47 7.85 -4.94 -3.23
N ALA A 48 8.98 -4.56 -3.80
CA ALA A 48 9.04 -4.05 -5.16
C ALA A 48 8.55 -5.11 -6.16
N ALA A 49 8.99 -6.35 -6.00
CA ALA A 49 8.57 -7.46 -6.87
C ALA A 49 7.08 -7.76 -6.72
N TRP A 50 6.56 -7.73 -5.50
CA TRP A 50 5.14 -7.93 -5.23
C TRP A 50 4.27 -6.91 -5.97
N MET A 51 4.63 -5.63 -5.89
CA MET A 51 3.85 -4.59 -6.56
C MET A 51 3.98 -4.67 -8.07
N ALA A 52 5.19 -4.95 -8.59
CA ALA A 52 5.39 -5.10 -10.02
C ALA A 52 4.54 -6.24 -10.58
N GLU A 53 4.50 -7.37 -9.88
CA GLU A 53 3.70 -8.53 -10.26
C GLU A 53 2.20 -8.21 -10.23
N ALA A 54 1.73 -7.54 -9.18
CA ALA A 54 0.33 -7.17 -9.04
C ALA A 54 -0.10 -6.20 -10.16
N LYS A 55 0.73 -5.22 -10.48
CA LYS A 55 0.43 -4.28 -11.57
C LYS A 55 0.39 -4.97 -12.92
N ALA A 56 1.32 -5.89 -13.18
CA ALA A 56 1.35 -6.64 -14.42
C ALA A 56 0.10 -7.53 -14.58
N LYS A 57 -0.36 -8.11 -13.46
CA LYS A 57 -1.48 -9.04 -13.47
C LYS A 57 -2.83 -8.35 -13.53
N TYR A 58 -3.00 -7.28 -12.76
CA TYR A 58 -4.31 -6.65 -12.56
C TYR A 58 -4.45 -5.26 -13.18
N ASP A 59 -3.34 -4.62 -13.51
CA ASP A 59 -3.36 -3.22 -13.99
C ASP A 59 -4.24 -2.37 -13.07
N HIS A 60 -4.07 -2.56 -11.75
CA HIS A 60 -4.99 -1.98 -10.79
C HIS A 60 -4.68 -0.52 -10.50
N ARG A 61 -5.73 0.19 -10.08
CA ARG A 61 -5.65 1.58 -9.64
C ARG A 61 -6.29 1.67 -8.27
N THR A 62 -5.68 2.47 -7.39
CA THR A 62 -6.14 2.64 -6.03
C THR A 62 -6.56 4.08 -5.80
N GLU A 63 -7.78 4.25 -5.31
CA GLU A 63 -8.33 5.55 -4.93
C GLU A 63 -8.51 5.56 -3.41
N VAL A 64 -7.91 6.55 -2.73
CA VAL A 64 -8.07 6.69 -1.28
C VAL A 64 -9.41 7.35 -0.99
N LEU A 65 -10.26 6.66 -0.24
CA LEU A 65 -11.59 7.13 0.10
C LEU A 65 -11.63 7.84 1.45
N SER A 66 -10.91 7.31 2.44
CA SER A 66 -10.84 7.89 3.78
C SER A 66 -9.63 7.37 4.51
N ALA A 67 -9.22 8.07 5.57
CA ALA A 67 -8.09 7.67 6.39
C ALA A 67 -8.31 8.14 7.82
N ARG A 68 -7.87 7.34 8.79
CA ARG A 68 -7.94 7.68 10.21
C ARG A 68 -6.81 7.02 10.98
N GLU A 69 -6.41 7.67 12.05
CA GLU A 69 -5.47 7.05 12.99
C GLU A 69 -6.21 6.00 13.82
N ALA A 70 -5.55 4.86 14.05
CA ALA A 70 -6.13 3.78 14.83
C ALA A 70 -5.01 2.91 15.41
N ASP A 71 -5.07 2.65 16.72
CA ASP A 71 -4.18 1.71 17.41
C ASP A 71 -2.69 1.96 17.14
N GLY A 72 -2.28 3.22 17.15
CA GLY A 72 -0.88 3.61 16.95
C GLY A 72 -0.43 3.56 15.50
N GLY A 73 -1.36 3.40 14.57
CA GLY A 73 -1.07 3.40 13.15
C GLY A 73 -2.16 4.13 12.38
N TRP A 74 -2.34 3.73 11.12
CA TRP A 74 -3.33 4.34 10.24
C TRP A 74 -4.18 3.27 9.57
N MET A 75 -5.48 3.54 9.47
CA MET A 75 -6.41 2.73 8.70
C MET A 75 -6.86 3.55 7.50
N VAL A 76 -6.62 3.04 6.29
CA VAL A 76 -6.96 3.73 5.05
C VAL A 76 -7.95 2.87 4.28
N ARG A 77 -9.10 3.47 3.95
CA ARG A 77 -10.09 2.79 3.10
C ARG A 77 -9.83 3.20 1.67
N VAL A 78 -9.73 2.21 0.78
CA VAL A 78 -9.42 2.43 -0.62
C VAL A 78 -10.41 1.71 -1.52
N ARG A 79 -10.60 2.25 -2.72
CA ARG A 79 -11.29 1.57 -3.81
C ARG A 79 -10.25 1.13 -4.83
N VAL A 80 -10.20 -0.16 -5.11
CA VAL A 80 -9.26 -0.73 -6.07
C VAL A 80 -10.03 -1.21 -7.29
N SER A 81 -9.64 -0.73 -8.45
CA SER A 81 -10.22 -1.15 -9.73
C SER A 81 -9.11 -1.70 -10.62
N GLY A 82 -9.46 -2.61 -11.52
CA GLY A 82 -8.49 -3.21 -12.43
C GLY A 82 -9.07 -4.38 -13.19
N SER A 83 -8.19 -5.17 -13.81
CA SER A 83 -8.56 -6.34 -14.61
C SER A 83 -8.70 -7.57 -13.72
N PHE A 84 -9.72 -7.60 -12.88
CA PHE A 84 -10.03 -8.74 -12.02
C PHE A 84 -11.53 -8.85 -11.83
N PRO A 85 -12.03 -10.07 -11.48
CA PRO A 85 -13.45 -10.26 -11.22
C PRO A 85 -13.93 -9.39 -10.05
N ASN A 86 -15.15 -8.88 -10.15
CA ASN A 86 -15.79 -8.06 -9.13
C ASN A 86 -15.15 -6.67 -8.93
N SER A 87 -14.30 -6.23 -9.87
CA SER A 87 -13.79 -4.85 -9.85
C SER A 87 -14.94 -3.84 -10.04
N PRO A 88 -14.96 -2.70 -9.30
CA PRO A 88 -14.02 -2.34 -8.24
C PRO A 88 -14.36 -2.99 -6.89
N VAL A 89 -13.36 -3.09 -6.02
CA VAL A 89 -13.57 -3.56 -4.66
C VAL A 89 -13.11 -2.49 -3.67
N THR A 90 -13.75 -2.46 -2.51
CA THR A 90 -13.34 -1.58 -1.42
C THR A 90 -12.59 -2.40 -0.38
N LEU A 91 -11.40 -1.94 -0.03
CA LEU A 91 -10.52 -2.63 0.91
C LEU A 91 -10.10 -1.69 2.01
N GLU A 92 -9.65 -2.25 3.13
CA GLU A 92 -9.01 -1.49 4.19
C GLU A 92 -7.54 -1.87 4.25
N GLN A 93 -6.69 -0.85 4.37
CA GLN A 93 -5.25 -1.01 4.44
C GLN A 93 -4.76 -0.42 5.75
N SER A 94 -4.18 -1.26 6.60
CA SER A 94 -3.66 -0.86 7.91
C SER A 94 -2.16 -0.62 7.80
N PHE A 95 -1.71 0.56 8.22
CA PHE A 95 -0.30 0.92 8.18
C PHE A 95 0.23 1.11 9.60
N ARG A 96 1.42 0.57 9.86
CA ARG A 96 2.21 0.90 11.05
C ARG A 96 3.45 1.64 10.60
N LEU A 97 3.79 2.70 11.31
CA LEU A 97 4.93 3.54 10.98
C LEU A 97 6.03 3.39 12.02
N ALA A 98 7.28 3.49 11.58
CA ALA A 98 8.45 3.52 12.45
C ALA A 98 9.53 4.34 11.75
N ASP A 99 10.17 5.24 12.51
CA ASP A 99 11.27 6.08 12.00
C ASP A 99 10.89 6.87 10.73
N GLY A 100 9.64 7.32 10.64
CA GLY A 100 9.16 8.09 9.50
C GLY A 100 8.92 7.28 8.23
N LEU A 101 8.89 5.95 8.34
CA LEU A 101 8.67 5.03 7.22
C LEU A 101 7.56 4.03 7.59
N ILE A 102 7.13 3.25 6.61
CA ILE A 102 6.13 2.22 6.83
C ILE A 102 6.83 0.95 7.34
N ALA A 103 6.47 0.52 8.55
CA ALA A 103 7.01 -0.70 9.13
C ALA A 103 6.18 -1.92 8.70
N ALA A 104 4.88 -1.76 8.54
CA ALA A 104 3.99 -2.84 8.12
C ALA A 104 2.78 -2.29 7.40
N LEU A 105 2.32 -3.03 6.40
CA LEU A 105 1.08 -2.77 5.68
C LEU A 105 0.30 -4.08 5.66
N GLU A 106 -0.95 -4.03 6.10
CA GLU A 106 -1.82 -5.19 6.10
C GLU A 106 -3.06 -4.86 5.26
N ILE A 107 -3.34 -5.70 4.26
CA ILE A 107 -4.44 -5.48 3.33
C ILE A 107 -5.57 -6.44 3.69
N HIS A 108 -6.75 -5.87 3.91
CA HIS A 108 -7.93 -6.63 4.34
C HIS A 108 -9.02 -6.72 3.28
#